data_b841845ca27d7926a2161f84e321f44c
#
_entry.id   b841845ca27d7926a2161f84e321f44c
#
_cell.length_a   1.000
_cell.length_b   1.000
_cell.length_c   1.000
_cell.angle_alpha   90.00
_cell.angle_beta   90.00
_cell.angle_gamma   90.00
#
_symmetry.space_group_name_H-M   'P 1'
#
loop_
_entity.id
_entity.type
_entity.pdbx_description
1 polymer ?
#
loop_
_entity_poly.entity_id
_entity_poly.type
_entity_poly.pdbx_seq_one_letter_code
_entity_poly.pdbx_strand_id
1 'polypeptide(L)'
;RQLKRQQPLSFLMLDLDEFKQYNDRYGHPAGDIVLKTIGQILREMFSSPEFFICRYGGEEFAVLLPDCPKDEALVLAERLRERIQNQPVVLRRERTRVTVSIGVATFPDDAQLKEDLVAKADMAMYRAKATGRNRVCPAAP
;
A
#
# COMPACT_ATOMS: atom_id res chain seq x y z
N ARG A 1 30.04 -2.38 26.47
CA ARG A 1 29.48 -1.56 25.42
C ARG A 1 28.10 -2.08 25.00
N GLN A 2 27.21 -1.18 24.80
CA GLN A 2 25.85 -1.51 24.42
C GLN A 2 25.74 -1.68 22.90
N LEU A 3 25.19 -2.81 22.47
CA LEU A 3 24.93 -3.01 21.06
C LEU A 3 23.72 -2.16 20.63
N LYS A 4 23.89 -1.46 19.53
CA LYS A 4 22.83 -0.65 19.01
C LYS A 4 21.73 -1.53 18.42
N ARG A 5 20.51 -1.39 18.92
CA ARG A 5 19.36 -2.09 18.35
C ARG A 5 19.09 -1.61 16.94
N GLN A 6 18.79 -2.57 16.08
CA GLN A 6 18.27 -2.24 14.76
C GLN A 6 16.82 -1.84 14.91
N GLN A 7 16.50 -0.62 14.49
CA GLN A 7 15.13 -0.15 14.51
C GLN A 7 14.35 -0.81 13.37
N PRO A 8 13.13 -1.26 13.64
CA PRO A 8 12.32 -1.83 12.57
C PRO A 8 11.96 -0.77 11.54
N LEU A 9 11.88 -1.21 10.30
CA LEU A 9 11.49 -0.35 9.19
C LEU A 9 10.55 -1.17 8.31
N SER A 10 9.31 -0.73 8.20
CA SER A 10 8.32 -1.43 7.39
C SER A 10 8.03 -0.68 6.11
N PHE A 11 7.73 -1.43 5.07
CA PHE A 11 7.45 -0.92 3.76
C PHE A 11 6.15 -1.54 3.26
N LEU A 12 5.22 -0.68 2.84
CA LEU A 12 3.98 -1.10 2.22
C LEU A 12 4.05 -0.78 0.74
N MET A 13 3.83 -1.78 -0.09
CA MET A 13 3.68 -1.60 -1.54
C MET A 13 2.24 -1.90 -1.89
N LEU A 14 1.55 -0.97 -2.50
CA LEU A 14 0.15 -1.17 -2.88
C LEU A 14 -0.08 -0.83 -4.33
N ASP A 15 -1.01 -1.56 -4.92
CA ASP A 15 -1.39 -1.42 -6.32
C ASP A 15 -2.90 -1.52 -6.41
N LEU A 16 -3.50 -0.58 -7.17
CA LEU A 16 -4.95 -0.59 -7.37
C LEU A 16 -5.37 -1.81 -8.16
N ASP A 17 -6.37 -2.51 -7.66
CA ASP A 17 -6.90 -3.70 -8.33
C ASP A 17 -7.72 -3.30 -9.55
N GLU A 18 -7.41 -3.92 -10.68
CA GLU A 18 -8.18 -3.77 -11.92
C GLU A 18 -8.33 -2.32 -12.37
N PHE A 19 -7.27 -1.52 -12.17
CA PHE A 19 -7.32 -0.10 -12.49
C PHE A 19 -7.46 0.15 -13.99
N LYS A 20 -6.85 -0.70 -14.82
CA LYS A 20 -7.01 -0.59 -16.27
C LYS A 20 -8.46 -0.77 -16.67
N GLN A 21 -9.13 -1.77 -16.11
CA GLN A 21 -10.54 -2.04 -16.35
C GLN A 21 -11.41 -0.87 -15.90
N TYR A 22 -11.05 -0.26 -14.76
CA TYR A 22 -11.75 0.93 -14.26
C TYR A 22 -11.66 2.08 -15.27
N ASN A 23 -10.46 2.35 -15.76
CA ASN A 23 -10.25 3.39 -16.77
C ASN A 23 -10.99 3.09 -18.07
N ASP A 24 -10.96 1.83 -18.50
CA ASP A 24 -11.65 1.42 -19.73
C ASP A 24 -13.16 1.64 -19.60
N ARG A 25 -13.71 1.41 -18.42
CA ARG A 25 -15.15 1.55 -18.18
C ARG A 25 -15.58 3.00 -17.95
N TYR A 26 -14.82 3.75 -17.14
CA TYR A 26 -15.25 5.08 -16.69
C TYR A 26 -14.46 6.22 -17.29
N GLY A 27 -13.36 5.94 -17.99
CA GLY A 27 -12.51 6.92 -18.62
C GLY A 27 -11.35 7.38 -17.73
N HIS A 28 -10.31 7.89 -18.37
CA HIS A 28 -9.11 8.35 -17.68
C HIS A 28 -9.36 9.46 -16.65
N PRO A 29 -10.28 10.43 -16.91
CA PRO A 29 -10.57 11.43 -15.87
C PRO A 29 -11.10 10.81 -14.58
N ALA A 30 -11.90 9.73 -14.67
CA ALA A 30 -12.37 9.01 -13.50
C ALA A 30 -11.22 8.31 -12.78
N GLY A 31 -10.29 7.71 -13.53
CA GLY A 31 -9.08 7.11 -12.97
C GLY A 31 -8.24 8.12 -12.22
N ASP A 32 -8.13 9.35 -12.73
CA ASP A 32 -7.41 10.43 -12.06
C ASP A 32 -8.05 10.78 -10.72
N ILE A 33 -9.39 10.76 -10.66
CA ILE A 33 -10.12 11.01 -9.41
C ILE A 33 -9.79 9.90 -8.40
N VAL A 34 -9.74 8.65 -8.85
CA VAL A 34 -9.36 7.52 -7.98
C VAL A 34 -7.97 7.74 -7.41
N LEU A 35 -6.99 8.07 -8.26
CA LEU A 35 -5.62 8.26 -7.82
C LEU A 35 -5.50 9.40 -6.80
N LYS A 36 -6.21 10.50 -7.01
CA LYS A 36 -6.25 11.61 -6.06
C LYS A 36 -6.88 11.19 -4.73
N THR A 37 -7.93 10.40 -4.79
CA THR A 37 -8.62 9.89 -3.60
C THR A 37 -7.69 9.01 -2.78
N ILE A 38 -6.97 8.09 -3.43
CA ILE A 38 -6.00 7.23 -2.76
C ILE A 38 -4.89 8.07 -2.11
N GLY A 39 -4.34 9.02 -2.86
CA GLY A 39 -3.30 9.90 -2.32
C GLY A 39 -3.77 10.67 -1.10
N GLN A 40 -5.01 11.15 -1.10
CA GLN A 40 -5.58 11.84 0.04
C GLN A 40 -5.74 10.92 1.25
N ILE A 41 -6.24 9.71 1.04
CA ILE A 41 -6.38 8.72 2.12
C ILE A 41 -5.01 8.43 2.75
N LEU A 42 -3.98 8.24 1.91
CA LEU A 42 -2.63 7.98 2.40
C LEU A 42 -2.12 9.14 3.25
N ARG A 43 -2.30 10.37 2.79
CA ARG A 43 -1.86 11.56 3.54
C ARG A 43 -2.60 11.69 4.87
N GLU A 44 -3.86 11.33 4.92
CA GLU A 44 -4.64 11.38 6.17
C GLU A 44 -4.23 10.29 7.15
N MET A 45 -4.02 9.07 6.66
CA MET A 45 -3.66 7.94 7.52
C MET A 45 -2.22 7.98 7.98
N PHE A 46 -1.32 8.47 7.15
CA PHE A 46 0.12 8.49 7.41
C PHE A 46 0.63 9.91 7.48
N SER A 47 -0.02 10.72 8.31
CA SER A 47 0.24 12.17 8.41
C SER A 47 1.47 12.51 9.24
N SER A 48 2.00 11.57 10.01
CA SER A 48 3.19 11.83 10.82
C SER A 48 4.40 12.16 9.92
N PRO A 49 5.19 13.18 10.28
CA PRO A 49 6.29 13.62 9.41
C PRO A 49 7.39 12.60 9.22
N GLU A 50 7.49 11.58 10.07
CA GLU A 50 8.47 10.52 9.90
C GLU A 50 8.06 9.49 8.83
N PHE A 51 6.80 9.48 8.39
CA PHE A 51 6.34 8.56 7.36
C PHE A 51 6.57 9.15 5.97
N PHE A 52 6.91 8.28 5.02
CA PHE A 52 7.14 8.70 3.65
C PHE A 52 6.15 8.01 2.73
N ILE A 53 5.42 8.82 1.97
CA ILE A 53 4.46 8.33 0.99
C ILE A 53 5.00 8.70 -0.37
N CYS A 54 5.04 7.75 -1.30
CA CYS A 54 5.38 8.09 -2.67
C CYS A 54 4.49 7.33 -3.65
N ARG A 55 4.29 7.94 -4.79
CA ARG A 55 3.64 7.29 -5.91
C ARG A 55 4.73 6.61 -6.72
N TYR A 56 4.70 5.29 -6.71
CA TYR A 56 5.79 4.48 -7.22
C TYR A 56 5.70 4.28 -8.74
N GLY A 57 4.50 4.18 -9.26
CA GLY A 57 4.23 4.01 -10.69
C GLY A 57 2.88 4.63 -11.01
N GLY A 58 2.30 4.25 -12.15
CA GLY A 58 1.01 4.80 -12.58
C GLY A 58 -0.10 4.61 -11.56
N GLU A 59 -0.21 3.41 -11.03
CA GLU A 59 -1.26 3.01 -10.10
C GLU A 59 -0.69 2.38 -8.83
N GLU A 60 0.61 2.52 -8.61
CA GLU A 60 1.32 1.96 -7.47
C GLU A 60 1.74 3.05 -6.52
N PHE A 61 1.56 2.77 -5.23
CA PHE A 61 1.97 3.66 -4.15
C PHE A 61 2.80 2.88 -3.15
N ALA A 62 3.67 3.59 -2.46
CA ALA A 62 4.50 3.01 -1.42
C ALA A 62 4.44 3.87 -0.17
N VAL A 63 4.50 3.21 0.98
CA VAL A 63 4.57 3.90 2.27
C VAL A 63 5.73 3.31 3.06
N LEU A 64 6.60 4.18 3.53
CA LEU A 64 7.73 3.81 4.35
C LEU A 64 7.44 4.20 5.79
N LEU A 65 7.54 3.24 6.70
CA LEU A 65 7.17 3.40 8.10
C LEU A 65 8.39 3.12 9.00
N PRO A 66 9.19 4.15 9.30
CA PRO A 66 10.28 4.00 10.27
C PRO A 66 9.75 3.65 11.66
N ASP A 67 10.53 2.88 12.41
CA ASP A 67 10.20 2.46 13.78
C ASP A 67 8.87 1.73 13.90
N CYS A 68 8.46 1.06 12.83
CA CYS A 68 7.19 0.34 12.79
C CYS A 68 7.47 -1.15 12.64
N PRO A 69 7.18 -1.96 13.66
CA PRO A 69 7.38 -3.41 13.56
C PRO A 69 6.33 -4.07 12.67
N LYS A 70 6.60 -5.31 12.30
CA LYS A 70 5.80 -6.03 11.31
C LYS A 70 4.32 -6.16 11.69
N ASP A 71 4.03 -6.51 12.93
CA ASP A 71 2.65 -6.68 13.37
C ASP A 71 1.86 -5.38 13.28
N GLU A 72 2.48 -4.26 13.66
CA GLU A 72 1.86 -2.94 13.55
C GLU A 72 1.66 -2.55 12.10
N ALA A 73 2.67 -2.81 11.25
CA ALA A 73 2.57 -2.51 9.82
C ALA A 73 1.44 -3.29 9.16
N LEU A 74 1.25 -4.55 9.53
CA LEU A 74 0.16 -5.37 9.00
C LEU A 74 -1.22 -4.82 9.41
N VAL A 75 -1.34 -4.36 10.65
CA VAL A 75 -2.59 -3.72 11.12
C VAL A 75 -2.86 -2.45 10.34
N LEU A 76 -1.85 -1.60 10.14
CA LEU A 76 -2.00 -0.37 9.37
C LEU A 76 -2.36 -0.65 7.92
N ALA A 77 -1.73 -1.65 7.31
CA ALA A 77 -2.03 -2.03 5.94
C ALA A 77 -3.48 -2.51 5.79
N GLU A 78 -3.96 -3.30 6.75
CA GLU A 78 -5.34 -3.78 6.72
C GLU A 78 -6.34 -2.65 6.89
N ARG A 79 -6.06 -1.70 7.78
CA ARG A 79 -6.88 -0.50 7.93
C ARG A 79 -6.93 0.32 6.65
N LEU A 80 -5.79 0.44 5.98
CA LEU A 80 -5.71 1.15 4.70
C LEU A 80 -6.55 0.44 3.64
N ARG A 81 -6.43 -0.87 3.53
CA ARG A 81 -7.21 -1.66 2.58
C ARG A 81 -8.70 -1.48 2.82
N GLU A 82 -9.15 -1.60 4.07
CA GLU A 82 -10.55 -1.43 4.41
C GLU A 82 -11.05 -0.03 4.10
N ARG A 83 -10.26 0.98 4.42
CA ARG A 83 -10.65 2.36 4.16
C ARG A 83 -10.81 2.64 2.68
N ILE A 84 -9.91 2.11 1.86
CA ILE A 84 -10.01 2.25 0.40
C ILE A 84 -11.25 1.51 -0.12
N GLN A 85 -11.45 0.28 0.31
CA GLN A 85 -12.60 -0.52 -0.10
C GLN A 85 -13.92 0.18 0.23
N ASN A 86 -13.98 0.83 1.37
CA ASN A 86 -15.21 1.46 1.86
C ASN A 86 -15.36 2.91 1.41
N GLN A 87 -14.42 3.44 0.64
CA GLN A 87 -14.47 4.81 0.14
C GLN A 87 -15.16 4.83 -1.22
N PRO A 88 -16.39 5.37 -1.31
CA PRO A 88 -17.01 5.53 -2.62
C PRO A 88 -16.27 6.59 -3.43
N VAL A 89 -16.07 6.31 -4.70
CA VAL A 89 -15.59 7.30 -5.67
C VAL A 89 -16.80 7.73 -6.48
N VAL A 90 -17.28 8.94 -6.22
CA VAL A 90 -18.52 9.43 -6.81
C VAL A 90 -18.19 10.11 -8.13
N LEU A 91 -18.67 9.55 -9.21
CA LEU A 91 -18.64 10.14 -10.53
C LEU A 91 -19.97 10.89 -10.78
N ARG A 92 -20.08 11.55 -11.91
CA ARG A 92 -21.23 12.40 -12.17
C ARG A 92 -22.60 11.73 -11.94
N ARG A 93 -22.73 10.45 -12.28
CA ARG A 93 -23.99 9.72 -12.19
C ARG A 93 -23.92 8.41 -11.44
N GLU A 94 -22.77 8.11 -10.87
CA GLU A 94 -22.54 6.76 -10.38
C GLU A 94 -21.59 6.75 -9.20
N ARG A 95 -21.86 5.90 -8.22
CA ARG A 95 -20.92 5.60 -7.14
C ARG A 95 -20.11 4.39 -7.57
N THR A 96 -18.81 4.53 -7.49
CA THR A 96 -17.90 3.43 -7.83
C THR A 96 -17.02 3.11 -6.64
N ARG A 97 -16.36 1.98 -6.68
CA ARG A 97 -15.43 1.54 -5.65
C ARG A 97 -14.21 0.90 -6.30
N VAL A 98 -13.09 1.02 -5.61
CA VAL A 98 -11.86 0.34 -5.98
C VAL A 98 -11.32 -0.39 -4.78
N THR A 99 -10.48 -1.38 -5.02
CA THR A 99 -9.76 -2.07 -3.96
C THR A 99 -8.28 -2.04 -4.26
N VAL A 100 -7.48 -2.42 -3.27
CA VAL A 100 -6.02 -2.48 -3.41
C VAL A 100 -5.50 -3.83 -2.93
N SER A 101 -4.40 -4.24 -3.52
CA SER A 101 -3.59 -5.34 -3.03
C SER A 101 -2.33 -4.76 -2.41
N ILE A 102 -1.98 -5.19 -1.21
CA ILE A 102 -0.90 -4.60 -0.44
C ILE A 102 0.08 -5.69 -0.02
N GLY A 103 1.36 -5.44 -0.26
CA GLY A 103 2.43 -6.26 0.29
C GLY A 103 3.16 -5.50 1.39
N VAL A 104 3.51 -6.20 2.44
CA VAL A 104 4.19 -5.63 3.61
C VAL A 104 5.48 -6.38 3.85
N ALA A 105 6.58 -5.66 3.95
CA ALA A 105 7.88 -6.22 4.32
C ALA A 105 8.48 -5.37 5.43
N THR A 106 9.19 -6.01 6.34
CA THR A 106 9.78 -5.36 7.51
C THR A 106 11.26 -5.73 7.62
N PHE A 107 12.10 -4.73 7.82
CA PHE A 107 13.50 -4.89 8.14
C PHE A 107 13.64 -4.83 9.68
N PRO A 108 14.43 -5.70 10.32
CA PRO A 108 15.27 -6.75 9.72
C PRO A 108 14.58 -8.11 9.56
N ASP A 109 13.30 -8.23 9.88
CA ASP A 109 12.58 -9.51 9.86
C ASP A 109 12.63 -10.20 8.50
N ASP A 110 12.31 -9.46 7.44
CA ASP A 110 12.13 -10.02 6.10
C ASP A 110 13.31 -9.78 5.17
N ALA A 111 14.20 -8.85 5.53
CA ALA A 111 15.33 -8.48 4.69
C ALA A 111 16.53 -8.15 5.56
N GLN A 112 17.71 -8.62 5.17
CA GLN A 112 18.96 -8.29 5.83
C GLN A 112 19.46 -6.90 5.46
N LEU A 113 19.16 -6.49 4.23
CA LEU A 113 19.52 -5.18 3.70
C LEU A 113 18.26 -4.41 3.40
N LYS A 114 18.29 -3.10 3.65
CA LYS A 114 17.14 -2.23 3.35
C LYS A 114 16.81 -2.20 1.88
N GLU A 115 17.82 -2.35 1.01
CA GLU A 115 17.60 -2.39 -0.44
C GLU A 115 16.74 -3.59 -0.87
N ASP A 116 16.74 -4.68 -0.09
CA ASP A 116 15.95 -5.85 -0.40
C ASP A 116 14.49 -5.71 0.06
N LEU A 117 14.22 -4.69 0.85
CA LEU A 117 12.90 -4.49 1.46
C LEU A 117 11.83 -4.23 0.41
N VAL A 118 12.14 -3.37 -0.56
CA VAL A 118 11.21 -3.04 -1.64
C VAL A 118 10.85 -4.27 -2.46
N ALA A 119 11.86 -5.07 -2.82
CA ALA A 119 11.63 -6.29 -3.59
C ALA A 119 10.75 -7.27 -2.83
N LYS A 120 10.96 -7.42 -1.52
CA LYS A 120 10.16 -8.30 -0.68
C LYS A 120 8.71 -7.84 -0.57
N ALA A 121 8.49 -6.55 -0.42
CA ALA A 121 7.14 -5.98 -0.37
C ALA A 121 6.43 -6.14 -1.72
N ASP A 122 7.15 -5.93 -2.81
CA ASP A 122 6.60 -6.08 -4.15
C ASP A 122 6.17 -7.52 -4.42
N MET A 123 6.99 -8.49 -4.05
CA MET A 123 6.64 -9.91 -4.19
C MET A 123 5.40 -10.26 -3.36
N ALA A 124 5.29 -9.71 -2.16
CA ALA A 124 4.12 -9.93 -1.31
C ALA A 124 2.86 -9.32 -1.93
N MET A 125 2.99 -8.13 -2.53
CA MET A 125 1.88 -7.50 -3.25
C MET A 125 1.42 -8.36 -4.42
N TYR A 126 2.35 -8.92 -5.16
CA TYR A 126 2.04 -9.85 -6.26
C TYR A 126 1.27 -11.06 -5.76
N ARG A 127 1.67 -11.60 -4.60
CA ARG A 127 0.93 -12.71 -4.00
C ARG A 127 -0.50 -12.30 -3.63
N ALA A 128 -0.66 -11.09 -3.12
CA ALA A 128 -1.99 -10.58 -2.81
C ALA A 128 -2.86 -10.55 -4.07
N LYS A 129 -2.31 -10.12 -5.20
CA LYS A 129 -3.03 -10.11 -6.47
C LYS A 129 -3.33 -11.52 -6.97
N ALA A 130 -2.36 -12.43 -6.85
CA ALA A 130 -2.51 -13.80 -7.34
C ALA A 130 -3.49 -14.63 -6.51
N THR A 131 -3.71 -14.28 -5.25
CA THR A 131 -4.55 -15.05 -4.34
C THR A 131 -5.95 -14.47 -4.16
N GLY A 132 -6.31 -13.45 -4.94
CA GLY A 132 -7.69 -12.98 -4.95
C GLY A 132 -7.88 -11.47 -4.90
N ARG A 133 -6.81 -10.70 -4.85
CA ARG A 133 -6.86 -9.23 -4.76
C ARG A 133 -7.53 -8.75 -3.46
N ASN A 134 -7.64 -7.47 -3.27
CA ASN A 134 -8.29 -6.84 -2.13
C ASN A 134 -7.86 -7.49 -0.81
N ARG A 135 -6.55 -7.50 -0.58
CA ARG A 135 -5.98 -8.15 0.62
C ARG A 135 -4.56 -7.67 0.87
N VAL A 136 -4.12 -7.93 2.08
CA VAL A 136 -2.75 -7.67 2.53
C VAL A 136 -2.03 -9.01 2.63
N CYS A 137 -0.81 -9.06 2.09
CA CYS A 137 0.08 -10.21 2.26
C CYS A 137 1.39 -9.75 2.89
N PRO A 138 1.85 -10.45 3.93
CA PRO A 138 3.20 -10.19 4.43
C PRO A 138 4.23 -10.84 3.51
N ALA A 139 5.48 -10.36 3.60
CA ALA A 139 6.58 -10.99 2.89
C ALA A 139 6.73 -12.44 3.34
N ALA A 140 7.04 -13.30 2.39
CA ALA A 140 7.27 -14.72 2.69
C ALA A 140 8.61 -14.89 3.42
N PRO A 141 8.70 -15.89 4.31
CA PRO A 141 9.94 -16.19 5.01
C PRO A 141 11.07 -16.55 4.04
#